data_21ba1fc631b28d4380503874874fea41
#
_entry.id   21ba1fc631b28d4380503874874fea41
#
_cell.length_a   1.000
_cell.length_b   1.000
_cell.length_c   1.000
_cell.angle_alpha   90.00
_cell.angle_beta   90.00
_cell.angle_gamma   90.00
#
_symmetry.space_group_name_H-M   'P 1'
#
loop_
_entity.id
_entity.type
_entity.pdbx_description
1 polymer ?
#
loop_
_entity_poly.entity_id
_entity_poly.type
_entity_poly.pdbx_seq_one_letter_code
_entity_poly.pdbx_strand_id
1 'polypeptide(L)'
;MSSDSISITRPDDWHIHLRDATALQTTVPHAARVFGRAIVMPNLNPPVTSAAEALRYRERILLAVPEGCAFKPLMTLYLTDTLLVKEITKIENEDGILAVKYYPAGATTNSDNGVTNIENVYPIIEKMEELGIPLLIHGEVTDTKVDIFDRERVFIDSILEPLLGKYPALKIVLEHITTQDAVEFIKSQSDNVAATITIHHLLYNRNDFLAGGVRPHFYCLPILKRKIHQQALIGAALS
;
A
#
# COMPACT_ATOMS: atom_id res chain seq x y z
N MET A 1 -4.60 37.50 -21.32
CA MET A 1 -5.27 36.40 -20.59
C MET A 1 -4.41 36.11 -19.38
N SER A 2 -4.87 36.33 -18.17
CA SER A 2 -4.14 35.90 -16.97
C SER A 2 -4.15 34.37 -17.00
N SER A 3 -3.00 33.76 -17.03
CA SER A 3 -2.90 32.31 -16.83
C SER A 3 -3.20 32.03 -15.36
N ASP A 4 -4.38 31.44 -15.08
CA ASP A 4 -4.65 30.93 -13.75
C ASP A 4 -3.60 29.85 -13.45
N SER A 5 -2.71 30.14 -12.53
CA SER A 5 -1.68 29.20 -12.08
C SER A 5 -1.88 28.86 -10.62
N ILE A 6 -1.74 27.58 -10.29
CA ILE A 6 -1.75 27.08 -8.92
C ILE A 6 -0.34 26.61 -8.58
N SER A 7 0.19 27.11 -7.46
CA SER A 7 1.47 26.66 -6.92
C SER A 7 1.19 25.72 -5.73
N ILE A 8 1.73 24.50 -5.78
CA ILE A 8 1.61 23.52 -4.70
C ILE A 8 3.00 23.01 -4.30
N THR A 9 3.12 22.53 -3.06
CA THR A 9 4.30 21.74 -2.67
C THR A 9 4.37 20.49 -3.54
N ARG A 10 5.58 20.10 -3.96
CA ARG A 10 5.78 18.88 -4.75
C ARG A 10 5.24 17.68 -3.96
N PRO A 11 4.27 16.92 -4.49
CA PRO A 11 3.66 15.82 -3.76
C PRO A 11 4.58 14.61 -3.63
N ASP A 12 4.26 13.74 -2.68
CA ASP A 12 4.81 12.40 -2.56
C ASP A 12 3.74 11.37 -2.94
N ASP A 13 4.16 10.21 -3.43
CA ASP A 13 3.29 9.06 -3.68
C ASP A 13 3.55 7.98 -2.61
N TRP A 14 2.57 7.76 -1.73
CA TRP A 14 2.72 6.82 -0.63
C TRP A 14 2.40 5.35 -0.98
N HIS A 15 2.11 5.05 -2.27
CA HIS A 15 1.87 3.68 -2.74
C HIS A 15 2.03 3.57 -4.27
N ILE A 16 3.21 3.20 -4.76
CA ILE A 16 3.44 3.08 -6.20
C ILE A 16 3.97 1.69 -6.60
N HIS A 17 3.45 1.17 -7.72
CA HIS A 17 3.96 -0.03 -8.38
C HIS A 17 4.78 0.36 -9.62
N LEU A 18 6.09 0.40 -9.50
CA LEU A 18 6.98 0.71 -10.62
C LEU A 18 7.26 -0.49 -11.54
N ARG A 19 6.98 -1.71 -11.03
CA ARG A 19 7.36 -2.96 -11.69
C ARG A 19 8.88 -3.07 -11.82
N ASP A 20 9.42 -3.83 -12.77
CA ASP A 20 10.87 -4.00 -12.93
C ASP A 20 11.27 -4.11 -14.41
N ALA A 21 12.54 -4.25 -14.69
CA ALA A 21 13.13 -4.42 -16.03
C ALA A 21 12.69 -3.31 -17.00
N THR A 22 12.18 -3.66 -18.16
CA THR A 22 11.77 -2.69 -19.19
C THR A 22 10.65 -1.74 -18.75
N ALA A 23 9.80 -2.14 -17.80
CA ALA A 23 8.73 -1.29 -17.28
C ALA A 23 9.27 -0.03 -16.59
N LEU A 24 10.44 -0.10 -15.93
CA LEU A 24 11.06 1.03 -15.27
C LEU A 24 11.34 2.19 -16.22
N GLN A 25 11.63 1.91 -17.49
CA GLN A 25 11.89 2.94 -18.53
C GLN A 25 10.68 3.85 -18.80
N THR A 26 9.48 3.40 -18.43
CA THR A 26 8.24 4.16 -18.57
C THR A 26 7.74 4.66 -17.22
N THR A 27 7.63 3.77 -16.24
CA THR A 27 7.00 4.08 -14.95
C THR A 27 7.79 5.09 -14.11
N VAL A 28 9.12 4.94 -14.07
CA VAL A 28 9.99 5.83 -13.28
C VAL A 28 10.01 7.26 -13.81
N PRO A 29 10.20 7.52 -15.11
CA PRO A 29 10.13 8.88 -15.64
C PRO A 29 8.78 9.56 -15.40
N HIS A 30 7.69 8.83 -15.46
CA HIS A 30 6.36 9.37 -15.15
C HIS A 30 6.24 9.77 -13.68
N ALA A 31 6.65 8.90 -12.75
CA ALA A 31 6.66 9.19 -11.33
C ALA A 31 7.61 10.35 -10.97
N ALA A 32 8.84 10.29 -11.47
CA ALA A 32 9.89 11.26 -11.13
C ALA A 32 9.59 12.69 -11.59
N ARG A 33 8.76 12.89 -12.62
CA ARG A 33 8.34 14.24 -13.04
C ARG A 33 7.35 14.89 -12.07
N VAL A 34 6.57 14.10 -11.37
CA VAL A 34 5.46 14.57 -10.52
C VAL A 34 5.85 14.55 -9.05
N PHE A 35 6.36 13.42 -8.57
CA PHE A 35 6.58 13.17 -7.15
C PHE A 35 8.01 13.48 -6.71
N GLY A 36 8.15 13.97 -5.46
CA GLY A 36 9.45 14.13 -4.79
C GLY A 36 9.96 12.81 -4.24
N ARG A 37 9.06 12.06 -3.59
CA ARG A 37 9.32 10.74 -3.02
C ARG A 37 8.20 9.78 -3.39
N ALA A 38 8.49 8.48 -3.38
CA ALA A 38 7.44 7.48 -3.47
C ALA A 38 7.78 6.23 -2.66
N ILE A 39 6.76 5.63 -2.01
CA ILE A 39 6.88 4.32 -1.38
C ILE A 39 6.65 3.25 -2.45
N VAL A 40 7.70 2.49 -2.74
CA VAL A 40 7.72 1.51 -3.82
C VAL A 40 7.29 0.14 -3.30
N MET A 41 6.22 -0.39 -3.89
CA MET A 41 5.68 -1.70 -3.53
C MET A 41 6.58 -2.84 -3.96
N PRO A 42 6.74 -3.89 -3.11
CA PRO A 42 7.75 -4.93 -3.28
C PRO A 42 7.25 -6.16 -4.05
N ASN A 43 5.99 -6.17 -4.53
CA ASN A 43 5.34 -7.32 -5.16
C ASN A 43 5.79 -7.53 -6.62
N LEU A 44 7.07 -7.76 -6.79
CA LEU A 44 7.68 -8.20 -8.04
C LEU A 44 7.54 -9.72 -8.21
N ASN A 45 8.09 -10.26 -9.26
CA ASN A 45 8.26 -11.70 -9.47
C ASN A 45 9.73 -11.99 -9.87
N PRO A 46 10.54 -12.54 -8.94
CA PRO A 46 10.25 -12.84 -7.53
C PRO A 46 10.02 -11.59 -6.67
N PRO A 47 9.36 -11.73 -5.49
CA PRO A 47 9.11 -10.61 -4.58
C PRO A 47 10.39 -10.14 -3.88
N VAL A 48 10.40 -8.89 -3.43
CA VAL A 48 11.53 -8.28 -2.71
C VAL A 48 11.44 -8.65 -1.23
N THR A 49 12.20 -9.64 -0.78
CA THR A 49 12.12 -10.22 0.57
C THR A 49 13.34 -9.96 1.45
N SER A 50 14.33 -9.23 0.97
CA SER A 50 15.53 -8.90 1.75
C SER A 50 15.97 -7.46 1.54
N ALA A 51 16.70 -6.91 2.52
CA ALA A 51 17.31 -5.58 2.42
C ALA A 51 18.20 -5.45 1.18
N ALA A 52 19.01 -6.47 0.89
CA ALA A 52 19.91 -6.47 -0.27
C ALA A 52 19.14 -6.43 -1.61
N GLU A 53 18.01 -7.13 -1.72
CA GLU A 53 17.15 -7.06 -2.91
C GLU A 53 16.47 -5.71 -3.04
N ALA A 54 15.99 -5.13 -1.95
CA ALA A 54 15.39 -3.81 -1.93
C ALA A 54 16.38 -2.73 -2.42
N LEU A 55 17.62 -2.77 -1.96
CA LEU A 55 18.66 -1.84 -2.40
C LEU A 55 19.02 -2.03 -3.88
N ARG A 56 19.18 -3.28 -4.36
CA ARG A 56 19.39 -3.54 -5.79
C ARG A 56 18.21 -3.08 -6.65
N TYR A 57 16.98 -3.21 -6.17
CA TYR A 57 15.81 -2.68 -6.87
C TYR A 57 15.84 -1.16 -6.89
N ARG A 58 16.17 -0.53 -5.77
CA ARG A 58 16.35 0.92 -5.67
C ARG A 58 17.38 1.45 -6.67
N GLU A 59 18.51 0.79 -6.83
CA GLU A 59 19.54 1.13 -7.80
C GLU A 59 18.98 1.11 -9.24
N ARG A 60 18.24 0.07 -9.61
CA ARG A 60 17.61 -0.01 -10.94
C ARG A 60 16.60 1.11 -11.18
N ILE A 61 15.83 1.48 -10.15
CA ILE A 61 14.91 2.63 -10.23
C ILE A 61 15.69 3.93 -10.45
N LEU A 62 16.73 4.16 -9.67
CA LEU A 62 17.55 5.38 -9.76
C LEU A 62 18.22 5.54 -11.12
N LEU A 63 18.65 4.45 -11.75
CA LEU A 63 19.21 4.46 -13.13
C LEU A 63 18.16 4.85 -14.18
N ALA A 64 16.87 4.71 -13.90
CA ALA A 64 15.79 5.09 -14.80
C ALA A 64 15.22 6.50 -14.52
N VAL A 65 15.72 7.21 -13.49
CA VAL A 65 15.30 8.57 -13.20
C VAL A 65 15.92 9.51 -14.25
N PRO A 66 15.10 10.34 -14.91
CA PRO A 66 15.62 11.30 -15.90
C PRO A 66 16.58 12.31 -15.29
N GLU A 67 17.57 12.73 -16.07
CA GLU A 67 18.50 13.79 -15.67
C GLU A 67 17.74 15.06 -15.25
N GLY A 68 18.20 15.68 -14.16
CA GLY A 68 17.56 16.87 -13.59
C GLY A 68 16.32 16.61 -12.75
N CYS A 69 15.82 15.37 -12.65
CA CYS A 69 14.72 15.02 -11.74
C CYS A 69 15.27 14.62 -10.36
N ALA A 70 14.77 15.29 -9.32
CA ALA A 70 15.01 14.88 -7.94
C ALA A 70 13.88 13.96 -7.48
N PHE A 71 14.10 12.65 -7.51
CA PHE A 71 13.14 11.62 -7.08
C PHE A 71 13.81 10.66 -6.09
N LYS A 72 13.19 10.49 -4.92
CA LYS A 72 13.69 9.58 -3.87
C LYS A 72 12.75 8.38 -3.73
N PRO A 73 13.09 7.18 -4.25
CA PRO A 73 12.34 5.96 -3.98
C PRO A 73 12.61 5.50 -2.55
N LEU A 74 11.52 5.22 -1.82
CA LEU A 74 11.52 4.63 -0.49
C LEU A 74 11.07 3.18 -0.63
N MET A 75 11.97 2.26 -0.35
CA MET A 75 11.75 0.84 -0.61
C MET A 75 10.97 0.17 0.52
N THR A 76 10.36 -0.95 0.19
CA THR A 76 9.67 -1.81 1.16
C THR A 76 10.11 -3.26 0.99
N LEU A 77 10.02 -4.05 2.05
CA LEU A 77 10.13 -5.51 1.97
C LEU A 77 8.73 -6.13 1.84
N TYR A 78 8.68 -7.26 1.15
CA TYR A 78 7.47 -8.07 1.04
C TYR A 78 7.37 -9.02 2.24
N LEU A 79 6.31 -8.91 3.04
CA LEU A 79 6.04 -9.83 4.14
C LEU A 79 5.54 -11.16 3.59
N THR A 80 6.29 -12.23 3.86
CA THR A 80 5.94 -13.61 3.50
C THR A 80 5.97 -14.49 4.74
N ASP A 81 5.33 -15.66 4.70
CA ASP A 81 5.41 -16.64 5.80
C ASP A 81 6.85 -17.08 6.13
N THR A 82 7.78 -16.85 5.21
CA THR A 82 9.19 -17.27 5.34
C THR A 82 10.18 -16.11 5.51
N LEU A 83 9.69 -14.87 5.60
CA LEU A 83 10.56 -13.72 5.88
C LEU A 83 11.27 -13.90 7.22
N LEU A 84 12.56 -13.61 7.25
CA LEU A 84 13.35 -13.81 8.45
C LEU A 84 13.42 -12.53 9.30
N VAL A 85 13.30 -12.66 10.62
CA VAL A 85 13.41 -11.54 11.58
C VAL A 85 14.70 -10.73 11.39
N LYS A 86 15.81 -11.38 11.04
CA LYS A 86 17.08 -10.69 10.75
C LYS A 86 17.01 -9.67 9.62
N GLU A 87 16.08 -9.81 8.65
CA GLU A 87 15.91 -8.82 7.59
C GLU A 87 15.27 -7.54 8.14
N ILE A 88 14.38 -7.65 9.14
CA ILE A 88 13.79 -6.49 9.83
C ILE A 88 14.86 -5.72 10.62
N THR A 89 15.73 -6.42 11.32
CA THR A 89 16.87 -5.79 12.03
C THR A 89 17.82 -5.06 11.07
N LYS A 90 18.03 -5.60 9.87
CA LYS A 90 18.90 -4.95 8.88
C LYS A 90 18.32 -3.62 8.37
N ILE A 91 17.00 -3.57 8.14
CA ILE A 91 16.40 -2.37 7.56
C ILE A 91 16.26 -1.20 8.55
N GLU A 92 16.38 -1.44 9.86
CA GLU A 92 16.35 -0.39 10.88
C GLU A 92 17.31 0.77 10.58
N ASN A 93 18.51 0.42 10.09
CA ASN A 93 19.59 1.39 9.86
C ASN A 93 19.89 1.61 8.36
N GLU A 94 19.06 1.08 7.45
CA GLU A 94 19.25 1.19 6.00
C GLU A 94 18.52 2.41 5.45
N ASP A 95 19.27 3.46 5.06
CA ASP A 95 18.67 4.61 4.38
C ASP A 95 18.04 4.19 3.04
N GLY A 96 16.75 4.44 2.94
CA GLY A 96 15.98 4.16 1.74
C GLY A 96 15.09 2.92 1.80
N ILE A 97 15.10 2.15 2.90
CA ILE A 97 14.07 1.12 3.17
C ILE A 97 13.21 1.60 4.34
N LEU A 98 11.91 1.80 4.07
CA LEU A 98 11.03 2.49 5.00
C LEU A 98 10.15 1.55 5.82
N ALA A 99 9.65 0.48 5.22
CA ALA A 99 8.54 -0.29 5.75
C ALA A 99 8.51 -1.74 5.25
N VAL A 100 7.60 -2.52 5.80
CA VAL A 100 7.28 -3.86 5.31
C VAL A 100 5.84 -3.88 4.81
N LYS A 101 5.61 -4.46 3.63
CA LYS A 101 4.29 -4.56 3.00
C LYS A 101 3.68 -5.94 3.21
N TYR A 102 2.51 -5.96 3.80
CA TYR A 102 1.67 -7.13 3.98
C TYR A 102 0.65 -7.26 2.85
N TYR A 103 0.64 -8.42 2.20
CA TYR A 103 -0.42 -8.89 1.33
C TYR A 103 -0.97 -10.20 1.88
N PRO A 104 -2.28 -10.35 2.05
CA PRO A 104 -2.87 -11.69 2.17
C PRO A 104 -2.61 -12.49 0.90
N ALA A 105 -2.27 -13.77 1.03
CA ALA A 105 -1.99 -14.63 -0.11
C ALA A 105 -3.18 -14.66 -1.08
N GLY A 106 -2.93 -14.37 -2.37
CA GLY A 106 -3.96 -14.34 -3.40
C GLY A 106 -4.89 -13.12 -3.42
N ALA A 107 -4.62 -12.08 -2.61
CA ALA A 107 -5.49 -10.90 -2.54
C ALA A 107 -5.45 -10.02 -3.81
N THR A 108 -4.31 -9.92 -4.48
CA THR A 108 -4.09 -9.05 -5.63
C THR A 108 -2.99 -9.58 -6.54
N THR A 109 -2.60 -8.80 -7.55
CA THR A 109 -1.53 -9.15 -8.49
C THR A 109 -0.20 -9.43 -7.78
N ASN A 110 0.45 -10.56 -8.11
CA ASN A 110 1.71 -11.02 -7.52
C ASN A 110 1.65 -11.15 -5.98
N SER A 111 0.50 -11.60 -5.45
CA SER A 111 0.33 -11.82 -4.01
C SER A 111 0.30 -13.31 -3.60
N ASP A 112 0.62 -14.22 -4.51
CA ASP A 112 0.65 -15.66 -4.22
C ASP A 112 1.66 -16.04 -3.14
N ASN A 113 2.76 -15.29 -3.01
CA ASN A 113 3.76 -15.42 -1.95
C ASN A 113 3.41 -14.64 -0.68
N GLY A 114 2.21 -14.07 -0.59
CA GLY A 114 1.73 -13.34 0.57
C GLY A 114 1.56 -14.19 1.80
N VAL A 115 1.13 -13.58 2.87
CA VAL A 115 0.91 -14.24 4.16
C VAL A 115 -0.34 -15.10 4.09
N THR A 116 -0.22 -16.37 4.41
CA THR A 116 -1.34 -17.32 4.42
C THR A 116 -2.11 -17.29 5.73
N ASN A 117 -1.42 -17.06 6.86
CA ASN A 117 -2.01 -16.84 8.18
C ASN A 117 -1.17 -15.78 8.91
N ILE A 118 -1.83 -14.77 9.45
CA ILE A 118 -1.17 -13.66 10.17
C ILE A 118 -0.31 -14.15 11.35
N GLU A 119 -0.66 -15.27 11.97
CA GLU A 119 0.08 -15.85 13.08
C GLU A 119 1.50 -16.32 12.68
N ASN A 120 1.69 -16.71 11.42
CA ASN A 120 2.99 -17.15 10.90
C ASN A 120 4.04 -16.04 10.96
N VAL A 121 3.60 -14.78 10.95
CA VAL A 121 4.46 -13.61 10.87
C VAL A 121 4.50 -12.78 12.16
N TYR A 122 3.88 -13.26 13.24
CA TYR A 122 3.93 -12.59 14.54
C TYR A 122 5.36 -12.25 15.02
N PRO A 123 6.38 -13.14 14.90
CA PRO A 123 7.74 -12.77 15.30
C PRO A 123 8.35 -11.62 14.48
N ILE A 124 7.92 -11.46 13.23
CA ILE A 124 8.32 -10.34 12.37
C ILE A 124 7.63 -9.06 12.84
N ILE A 125 6.32 -9.13 13.10
CA ILE A 125 5.50 -7.99 13.55
C ILE A 125 5.96 -7.48 14.91
N GLU A 126 6.26 -8.38 15.84
CA GLU A 126 6.84 -8.03 17.14
C GLU A 126 8.15 -7.26 16.99
N LYS A 127 9.05 -7.72 16.12
CA LYS A 127 10.30 -7.01 15.83
C LYS A 127 10.05 -5.66 15.15
N MET A 128 9.06 -5.55 14.28
CA MET A 128 8.69 -4.27 13.65
C MET A 128 8.14 -3.28 14.68
N GLU A 129 7.30 -3.73 15.61
CA GLU A 129 6.80 -2.89 16.71
C GLU A 129 7.96 -2.38 17.58
N GLU A 130 8.87 -3.27 17.99
CA GLU A 130 10.07 -2.94 18.78
C GLU A 130 10.94 -1.85 18.12
N LEU A 131 11.15 -1.95 16.80
CA LEU A 131 12.01 -1.04 16.03
C LEU A 131 11.24 0.16 15.44
N GLY A 132 9.94 0.23 15.64
CA GLY A 132 9.10 1.29 15.09
C GLY A 132 9.01 1.31 13.57
N ILE A 133 9.23 0.15 12.91
CA ILE A 133 9.14 -0.02 11.45
C ILE A 133 7.67 -0.16 11.05
N PRO A 134 7.15 0.66 10.11
CA PRO A 134 5.75 0.60 9.71
C PRO A 134 5.38 -0.68 8.95
N LEU A 135 4.17 -1.21 9.23
CA LEU A 135 3.50 -2.24 8.46
C LEU A 135 2.48 -1.61 7.52
N LEU A 136 2.69 -1.75 6.21
CA LEU A 136 1.76 -1.30 5.17
C LEU A 136 0.87 -2.47 4.77
N ILE A 137 -0.45 -2.31 4.84
CA ILE A 137 -1.39 -3.43 4.77
C ILE A 137 -2.31 -3.31 3.55
N HIS A 138 -2.36 -4.35 2.71
CA HIS A 138 -3.50 -4.59 1.82
C HIS A 138 -4.61 -5.26 2.64
N GLY A 139 -5.65 -4.51 2.99
CA GLY A 139 -6.64 -4.90 4.00
C GLY A 139 -7.85 -5.63 3.42
N GLU A 140 -7.68 -6.78 2.78
CA GLU A 140 -8.79 -7.60 2.31
C GLU A 140 -8.59 -9.08 2.69
N VAL A 141 -9.66 -9.74 3.14
CA VAL A 141 -9.66 -11.21 3.27
C VAL A 141 -9.77 -11.88 1.90
N THR A 142 -9.22 -13.09 1.78
CA THR A 142 -9.21 -13.85 0.51
C THR A 142 -10.16 -15.03 0.48
N ASP A 143 -10.91 -15.27 1.56
CA ASP A 143 -11.95 -16.32 1.59
C ASP A 143 -13.01 -16.04 0.52
N THR A 144 -13.19 -16.98 -0.41
CA THR A 144 -14.16 -16.89 -1.51
C THR A 144 -15.62 -16.91 -1.07
N LYS A 145 -15.90 -17.27 0.19
CA LYS A 145 -17.23 -17.20 0.79
C LYS A 145 -17.62 -15.78 1.21
N VAL A 146 -16.63 -14.89 1.37
CA VAL A 146 -16.86 -13.48 1.70
C VAL A 146 -17.12 -12.72 0.42
N ASP A 147 -18.23 -11.97 0.38
CA ASP A 147 -18.54 -11.08 -0.75
C ASP A 147 -17.39 -10.11 -1.00
N ILE A 148 -17.01 -9.93 -2.26
CA ILE A 148 -15.88 -9.08 -2.65
C ILE A 148 -16.03 -7.63 -2.18
N PHE A 149 -17.25 -7.15 -1.95
CA PHE A 149 -17.53 -5.82 -1.44
C PHE A 149 -17.38 -5.70 0.08
N ASP A 150 -17.36 -6.83 0.81
CA ASP A 150 -17.27 -6.88 2.29
C ASP A 150 -15.87 -7.26 2.79
N ARG A 151 -14.95 -7.65 1.91
CA ARG A 151 -13.63 -8.18 2.26
C ARG A 151 -12.79 -7.26 3.15
N GLU A 152 -12.85 -5.95 2.92
CA GLU A 152 -12.12 -4.96 3.71
C GLU A 152 -12.68 -4.88 5.13
N ARG A 153 -14.00 -4.81 5.29
CA ARG A 153 -14.65 -4.79 6.61
C ARG A 153 -14.33 -6.06 7.40
N VAL A 154 -14.47 -7.23 6.76
CA VAL A 154 -14.16 -8.51 7.41
C VAL A 154 -12.68 -8.59 7.82
N PHE A 155 -11.78 -8.03 7.02
CA PHE A 155 -10.36 -7.96 7.36
C PHE A 155 -10.12 -7.10 8.60
N ILE A 156 -10.76 -5.95 8.69
CA ILE A 156 -10.66 -5.05 9.86
C ILE A 156 -11.12 -5.81 11.12
N ASP A 157 -12.32 -6.38 11.08
CA ASP A 157 -12.94 -7.05 12.23
C ASP A 157 -12.17 -8.31 12.69
N SER A 158 -11.67 -9.11 11.73
CA SER A 158 -11.12 -10.44 12.04
C SER A 158 -9.60 -10.51 12.14
N ILE A 159 -8.88 -9.55 11.57
CA ILE A 159 -7.41 -9.57 11.51
C ILE A 159 -6.83 -8.30 12.10
N LEU A 160 -7.26 -7.11 11.65
CA LEU A 160 -6.60 -5.87 12.00
C LEU A 160 -6.85 -5.45 13.45
N GLU A 161 -8.10 -5.51 13.94
CA GLU A 161 -8.43 -5.20 15.35
C GLU A 161 -7.72 -6.14 16.32
N PRO A 162 -7.76 -7.50 16.14
CA PRO A 162 -6.98 -8.40 16.96
C PRO A 162 -5.47 -8.15 16.92
N LEU A 163 -4.94 -7.80 15.77
CA LEU A 163 -3.52 -7.48 15.59
C LEU A 163 -3.11 -6.25 16.42
N LEU A 164 -3.88 -5.17 16.35
CA LEU A 164 -3.65 -3.96 17.14
C LEU A 164 -3.84 -4.20 18.65
N GLY A 165 -4.79 -5.06 19.02
CA GLY A 165 -4.95 -5.50 20.41
C GLY A 165 -3.73 -6.23 20.96
N LYS A 166 -3.02 -6.97 20.11
CA LYS A 166 -1.81 -7.71 20.47
C LYS A 166 -0.53 -6.85 20.39
N TYR A 167 -0.46 -5.94 19.44
CA TYR A 167 0.70 -5.07 19.16
C TYR A 167 0.27 -3.60 19.13
N PRO A 168 -0.02 -3.00 20.30
CA PRO A 168 -0.65 -1.67 20.37
C PRO A 168 0.27 -0.52 19.97
N ALA A 169 1.58 -0.70 19.95
CA ALA A 169 2.55 0.31 19.51
C ALA A 169 2.98 0.14 18.05
N LEU A 170 2.53 -0.90 17.37
CA LEU A 170 2.85 -1.14 15.96
C LEU A 170 2.33 0.02 15.09
N LYS A 171 3.23 0.56 14.27
CA LYS A 171 2.84 1.56 13.27
C LYS A 171 2.20 0.87 12.07
N ILE A 172 0.96 1.21 11.77
CA ILE A 172 0.19 0.61 10.66
C ILE A 172 -0.27 1.68 9.68
N VAL A 173 -0.17 1.35 8.39
CA VAL A 173 -0.87 2.06 7.33
C VAL A 173 -1.79 1.09 6.63
N LEU A 174 -3.10 1.25 6.83
CA LEU A 174 -4.11 0.54 6.04
C LEU A 174 -4.21 1.23 4.68
N GLU A 175 -3.63 0.59 3.65
CA GLU A 175 -3.47 1.21 2.35
C GLU A 175 -4.72 1.11 1.50
N HIS A 176 -4.92 2.14 0.61
CA HIS A 176 -5.99 2.21 -0.39
C HIS A 176 -7.36 1.77 0.15
N ILE A 177 -7.75 2.32 1.31
CA ILE A 177 -9.04 2.01 1.93
C ILE A 177 -10.20 2.37 1.00
N THR A 178 -11.29 1.60 1.06
CA THR A 178 -12.38 1.69 0.10
C THR A 178 -13.76 1.82 0.73
N THR A 179 -13.86 1.66 2.06
CA THR A 179 -15.15 1.61 2.77
C THR A 179 -15.31 2.73 3.79
N GLN A 180 -16.56 3.02 4.14
CA GLN A 180 -16.89 3.86 5.27
C GLN A 180 -16.41 3.21 6.58
N ASP A 181 -16.54 1.89 6.68
CA ASP A 181 -16.08 1.11 7.86
C ASP A 181 -14.60 1.35 8.12
N ALA A 182 -13.75 1.32 7.09
CA ALA A 182 -12.33 1.63 7.21
C ALA A 182 -12.08 3.09 7.65
N VAL A 183 -12.84 4.05 7.13
CA VAL A 183 -12.74 5.47 7.56
C VAL A 183 -13.08 5.62 9.03
N GLU A 184 -14.17 5.01 9.48
CA GLU A 184 -14.62 5.06 10.87
C GLU A 184 -13.60 4.37 11.79
N PHE A 185 -13.10 3.21 11.38
CA PHE A 185 -12.06 2.48 12.09
C PHE A 185 -10.79 3.36 12.28
N ILE A 186 -10.25 3.91 11.20
CA ILE A 186 -9.03 4.76 11.28
C ILE A 186 -9.24 5.97 12.19
N LYS A 187 -10.40 6.63 12.10
CA LYS A 187 -10.73 7.78 12.97
C LYS A 187 -10.85 7.43 14.45
N SER A 188 -11.11 6.17 14.78
CA SER A 188 -11.18 5.67 16.16
C SER A 188 -9.83 5.26 16.75
N GLN A 189 -8.79 5.16 15.91
CA GLN A 189 -7.47 4.71 16.34
C GLN A 189 -6.57 5.85 16.83
N SER A 190 -5.47 5.50 17.48
CA SER A 190 -4.41 6.40 17.89
C SER A 190 -3.44 6.74 16.73
N ASP A 191 -2.54 7.69 16.95
CA ASP A 191 -1.64 8.26 15.94
C ASP A 191 -0.66 7.28 15.26
N ASN A 192 -0.55 6.06 15.78
CA ASN A 192 0.25 5.01 15.16
C ASN A 192 -0.47 4.26 14.02
N VAL A 193 -1.75 4.57 13.77
CA VAL A 193 -2.55 3.97 12.70
C VAL A 193 -2.99 5.04 11.72
N ALA A 194 -2.62 4.86 10.46
CA ALA A 194 -2.98 5.76 9.36
C ALA A 194 -3.59 4.98 8.19
N ALA A 195 -4.09 5.69 7.19
CA ALA A 195 -4.57 5.10 5.95
C ALA A 195 -4.13 5.89 4.71
N THR A 196 -4.18 5.24 3.55
CA THR A 196 -4.11 5.91 2.26
C THR A 196 -5.39 5.68 1.46
N ILE A 197 -5.71 6.62 0.58
CA ILE A 197 -6.85 6.53 -0.34
C ILE A 197 -6.31 6.74 -1.75
N THR A 198 -6.65 5.85 -2.68
CA THR A 198 -6.27 6.01 -4.08
C THR A 198 -7.24 6.90 -4.83
N ILE A 199 -6.73 7.66 -5.79
CA ILE A 199 -7.50 8.66 -6.53
C ILE A 199 -8.76 8.07 -7.23
N HIS A 200 -8.67 6.85 -7.76
CA HIS A 200 -9.80 6.23 -8.42
C HIS A 200 -10.94 5.87 -7.45
N HIS A 201 -10.68 5.61 -6.15
CA HIS A 201 -11.72 5.42 -5.14
C HIS A 201 -12.39 6.75 -4.72
N LEU A 202 -11.74 7.89 -4.93
CA LEU A 202 -12.37 9.21 -4.77
C LEU A 202 -13.22 9.59 -5.99
N LEU A 203 -12.75 9.26 -7.21
CA LEU A 203 -13.41 9.67 -8.46
C LEU A 203 -14.57 8.77 -8.87
N TYR A 204 -14.50 7.46 -8.57
CA TYR A 204 -15.42 6.45 -9.09
C TYR A 204 -15.99 5.56 -7.99
N ASN A 205 -17.15 4.96 -8.29
CA ASN A 205 -17.78 3.94 -7.45
C ASN A 205 -18.25 2.74 -8.31
N ARG A 206 -18.83 1.73 -7.71
CA ARG A 206 -19.20 0.49 -8.41
C ARG A 206 -20.21 0.73 -9.56
N ASN A 207 -21.03 1.80 -9.55
CA ASN A 207 -21.91 2.07 -10.67
C ASN A 207 -21.12 2.48 -11.92
N ASP A 208 -20.01 3.20 -11.77
CA ASP A 208 -19.14 3.56 -12.88
C ASP A 208 -18.48 2.32 -13.50
N PHE A 209 -18.28 1.27 -12.70
CA PHE A 209 -17.74 0.00 -13.13
C PHE A 209 -18.79 -0.93 -13.78
N LEU A 210 -20.03 -1.00 -13.23
CA LEU A 210 -21.01 -2.06 -13.53
C LEU A 210 -22.23 -1.57 -14.30
N ALA A 211 -22.68 -0.30 -14.14
CA ALA A 211 -23.93 0.14 -14.74
C ALA A 211 -23.80 0.32 -16.26
N GLY A 212 -24.74 -0.28 -16.98
CA GLY A 212 -24.75 -0.27 -18.45
C GLY A 212 -23.77 -1.25 -19.10
N GLY A 213 -23.20 -2.19 -18.34
CA GLY A 213 -22.23 -3.19 -18.75
C GLY A 213 -20.90 -3.07 -18.02
N VAL A 214 -20.20 -4.20 -17.87
CA VAL A 214 -18.91 -4.22 -17.18
C VAL A 214 -17.86 -3.43 -17.97
N ARG A 215 -17.17 -2.53 -17.29
CA ARG A 215 -16.04 -1.74 -17.83
C ARG A 215 -14.71 -2.30 -17.30
N PRO A 216 -14.01 -3.18 -18.02
CA PRO A 216 -12.86 -3.92 -17.49
C PRO A 216 -11.71 -3.05 -17.00
N HIS A 217 -11.51 -1.86 -17.58
CA HIS A 217 -10.45 -0.93 -17.18
C HIS A 217 -10.66 -0.29 -15.80
N PHE A 218 -11.88 -0.41 -15.23
CA PHE A 218 -12.18 0.01 -13.85
C PHE A 218 -11.92 -1.10 -12.82
N TYR A 219 -11.56 -2.31 -13.28
CA TYR A 219 -11.26 -3.42 -12.38
C TYR A 219 -9.88 -3.25 -11.76
N CYS A 220 -9.86 -3.08 -10.45
CA CYS A 220 -8.66 -3.05 -9.62
C CYS A 220 -9.01 -3.64 -8.25
N LEU A 221 -8.06 -4.21 -7.56
CA LEU A 221 -8.25 -4.67 -6.17
C LEU A 221 -7.46 -3.76 -5.22
N PRO A 222 -8.13 -3.26 -4.18
CA PRO A 222 -9.53 -3.44 -3.79
C PRO A 222 -10.52 -2.86 -4.81
N ILE A 223 -11.65 -3.55 -4.98
CA ILE A 223 -12.67 -3.17 -5.96
C ILE A 223 -13.42 -1.88 -5.54
N LEU A 224 -13.90 -1.11 -6.53
CA LEU A 224 -14.76 0.06 -6.31
C LEU A 224 -16.02 -0.32 -5.54
N LYS A 225 -16.33 0.41 -4.47
CA LYS A 225 -17.45 0.13 -3.56
C LYS A 225 -18.69 0.98 -3.92
N ARG A 226 -19.70 0.95 -3.07
CA ARG A 226 -20.94 1.73 -3.22
C ARG A 226 -20.65 3.24 -3.12
N LYS A 227 -21.55 4.06 -3.67
CA LYS A 227 -21.46 5.53 -3.60
C LYS A 227 -21.35 6.06 -2.16
N ILE A 228 -21.99 5.42 -1.18
CA ILE A 228 -21.90 5.84 0.23
C ILE A 228 -20.46 5.74 0.74
N HIS A 229 -19.74 4.67 0.39
CA HIS A 229 -18.34 4.50 0.76
C HIS A 229 -17.45 5.55 0.08
N GLN A 230 -17.64 5.80 -1.22
CA GLN A 230 -16.94 6.87 -1.94
C GLN A 230 -17.13 8.24 -1.26
N GLN A 231 -18.36 8.58 -0.83
CA GLN A 231 -18.63 9.83 -0.13
C GLN A 231 -17.91 9.90 1.22
N ALA A 232 -17.82 8.79 1.96
CA ALA A 232 -17.06 8.73 3.20
C ALA A 232 -15.55 8.95 2.98
N LEU A 233 -14.99 8.35 1.93
CA LEU A 233 -13.58 8.55 1.53
C LEU A 233 -13.30 10.01 1.15
N ILE A 234 -14.17 10.64 0.35
CA ILE A 234 -14.04 12.06 -0.01
C ILE A 234 -14.08 12.93 1.25
N GLY A 235 -15.03 12.68 2.16
CA GLY A 235 -15.10 13.39 3.43
C GLY A 235 -13.83 13.23 4.29
N ALA A 236 -13.25 12.03 4.32
CA ALA A 236 -12.00 11.78 5.03
C ALA A 236 -10.78 12.46 4.38
N ALA A 237 -10.72 12.49 3.06
CA ALA A 237 -9.61 13.12 2.33
C ALA A 237 -9.61 14.66 2.42
N LEU A 238 -10.72 15.27 2.79
CA LEU A 238 -10.90 16.73 2.91
C LEU A 238 -10.96 17.22 4.37
N SER A 239 -10.81 16.33 5.35
CA SER A 239 -10.92 16.65 6.78
C SER A 239 -9.62 17.18 7.39
#